data_e663e6e70d006cc80397fb29f5d15aaf
#
_entry.id   e663e6e70d006cc80397fb29f5d15aaf
#
_cell.length_a   1.000
_cell.length_b   1.000
_cell.length_c   1.000
_cell.angle_alpha   90.00
_cell.angle_beta   90.00
_cell.angle_gamma   90.00
#
_symmetry.space_group_name_H-M   'P 1'
#
loop_
_entity.id
_entity.type
_entity.pdbx_description
1 polymer ?
#
loop_
_entity_poly.entity_id
_entity_poly.type
_entity_poly.pdbx_seq_one_letter_code
_entity_poly.pdbx_strand_id
1 'polypeptide(L)'
;MQSNKIIQDILNLKDLKPSNEVNSKFNSLVSLVINNPNLDQELTKEEIIKLQAICSQAESELEIYWSDRIINSEDPKKEIASFPYLKNYQELTKREIKLLEKTGLILNENKKVLFIGSGPLPLSCIILYLLTKANVDQMDISPKAIENASQLSKAINFKTKLINASGETCQLDTKYDLVVIAGLAGKNIAEKQAIINNITQFINANGKILIRSAKGSRSLLYPSFNAEDIKNIQLNLSYHPKDEIINSVFIFSL
;
A
#
# COMPACT_ATOMS: atom_id res chain seq x y z
N MET A 1 4.09 -16.06 -26.15
CA MET A 1 3.13 -17.17 -25.89
C MET A 1 2.92 -17.45 -24.39
N GLN A 2 3.94 -17.65 -23.57
CA GLN A 2 3.78 -17.96 -22.13
C GLN A 2 3.25 -16.78 -21.31
N SER A 3 3.72 -15.55 -21.57
CA SER A 3 3.27 -14.32 -20.88
C SER A 3 1.77 -14.10 -21.05
N ASN A 4 1.28 -14.23 -22.27
CA ASN A 4 -0.15 -14.06 -22.59
C ASN A 4 -1.02 -15.10 -21.85
N LYS A 5 -0.55 -16.35 -21.73
CA LYS A 5 -1.27 -17.41 -21.00
C LYS A 5 -1.44 -17.05 -19.52
N ILE A 6 -0.38 -16.59 -18.83
CA ILE A 6 -0.44 -16.21 -17.42
C ILE A 6 -1.45 -15.08 -17.22
N ILE A 7 -1.41 -14.06 -18.09
CA ILE A 7 -2.36 -12.94 -18.02
C ILE A 7 -3.78 -13.40 -18.23
N GLN A 8 -4.04 -14.21 -19.26
CA GLN A 8 -5.38 -14.75 -19.54
C GLN A 8 -5.87 -15.65 -18.40
N ASP A 9 -4.99 -16.45 -17.80
CA ASP A 9 -5.33 -17.28 -16.63
C ASP A 9 -5.79 -16.43 -15.44
N ILE A 10 -5.19 -15.24 -15.22
CA ILE A 10 -5.62 -14.28 -14.20
C ILE A 10 -6.95 -13.61 -14.59
N LEU A 11 -7.07 -13.12 -15.83
CA LEU A 11 -8.27 -12.42 -16.31
C LEU A 11 -9.53 -13.30 -16.29
N ASN A 12 -9.38 -14.63 -16.32
CA ASN A 12 -10.45 -15.61 -16.30
C ASN A 12 -10.72 -16.21 -14.90
N LEU A 13 -10.04 -15.75 -13.84
CA LEU A 13 -10.32 -16.21 -12.48
C LEU A 13 -11.75 -15.84 -12.06
N LYS A 14 -12.50 -16.82 -11.56
CA LYS A 14 -13.87 -16.63 -11.07
C LYS A 14 -13.92 -16.36 -9.57
N ASP A 15 -12.95 -16.85 -8.83
CA ASP A 15 -12.80 -16.65 -7.40
C ASP A 15 -11.37 -16.14 -7.12
N LEU A 16 -11.27 -15.13 -6.29
CA LEU A 16 -10.00 -14.50 -5.92
C LEU A 16 -9.58 -14.77 -4.47
N LYS A 17 -10.39 -15.59 -3.76
CA LYS A 17 -10.06 -15.99 -2.40
C LYS A 17 -8.77 -16.80 -2.38
N PRO A 18 -7.90 -16.59 -1.36
CA PRO A 18 -6.65 -17.31 -1.26
C PRO A 18 -6.82 -18.82 -1.28
N SER A 19 -6.16 -19.46 -2.23
CA SER A 19 -6.06 -20.91 -2.40
C SER A 19 -4.70 -21.22 -3.03
N ASN A 20 -4.27 -22.48 -2.99
CA ASN A 20 -3.00 -22.88 -3.63
C ASN A 20 -2.99 -22.53 -5.13
N GLU A 21 -4.12 -22.69 -5.82
CA GLU A 21 -4.26 -22.34 -7.24
C GLU A 21 -4.15 -20.84 -7.47
N VAL A 22 -4.96 -20.04 -6.76
CA VAL A 22 -4.97 -18.57 -6.89
C VAL A 22 -3.61 -17.99 -6.54
N ASN A 23 -3.03 -18.40 -5.41
CA ASN A 23 -1.71 -17.94 -4.98
C ASN A 23 -0.62 -18.30 -6.00
N SER A 24 -0.65 -19.50 -6.59
CA SER A 24 0.31 -19.91 -7.64
C SER A 24 0.22 -19.04 -8.88
N LYS A 25 -1.01 -18.70 -9.33
CA LYS A 25 -1.24 -17.84 -10.48
C LYS A 25 -0.74 -16.41 -10.23
N PHE A 26 -1.05 -15.83 -9.07
CA PHE A 26 -0.55 -14.48 -8.73
C PHE A 26 0.96 -14.44 -8.54
N ASN A 27 1.59 -15.47 -7.95
CA ASN A 27 3.05 -15.57 -7.87
C ASN A 27 3.68 -15.63 -9.27
N SER A 28 3.05 -16.34 -10.22
CA SER A 28 3.50 -16.39 -11.60
C SER A 28 3.35 -15.03 -12.29
N LEU A 29 2.27 -14.29 -12.03
CA LEU A 29 2.07 -12.94 -12.55
C LEU A 29 3.13 -11.97 -11.99
N VAL A 30 3.36 -11.99 -10.68
CA VAL A 30 4.39 -11.14 -10.04
C VAL A 30 5.77 -11.43 -10.63
N SER A 31 6.15 -12.71 -10.78
CA SER A 31 7.41 -13.09 -11.41
C SER A 31 7.50 -12.62 -12.86
N LEU A 32 6.41 -12.74 -13.61
CA LEU A 32 6.34 -12.27 -14.99
C LEU A 32 6.58 -10.78 -15.10
N VAL A 33 5.89 -9.99 -14.25
CA VAL A 33 5.98 -8.53 -14.20
C VAL A 33 7.40 -8.05 -13.83
N ILE A 34 8.03 -8.72 -12.86
CA ILE A 34 9.40 -8.36 -12.42
C ILE A 34 10.43 -8.63 -13.52
N ASN A 35 10.30 -9.77 -14.22
CA ASN A 35 11.27 -10.21 -15.20
C ASN A 35 11.06 -9.61 -16.61
N ASN A 36 9.95 -8.94 -16.87
CA ASN A 36 9.62 -8.35 -18.17
C ASN A 36 9.25 -6.86 -18.01
N PRO A 37 10.22 -5.95 -17.96
CA PRO A 37 10.01 -4.54 -17.61
C PRO A 37 9.14 -3.75 -18.60
N ASN A 38 8.89 -4.27 -19.80
CA ASN A 38 8.09 -3.62 -20.85
C ASN A 38 6.80 -4.40 -21.18
N LEU A 39 6.38 -5.35 -20.34
CA LEU A 39 5.19 -6.17 -20.57
C LEU A 39 3.91 -5.32 -20.67
N ASP A 40 3.85 -4.20 -19.95
CA ASP A 40 2.75 -3.24 -20.01
C ASP A 40 2.53 -2.65 -21.42
N GLN A 41 3.58 -2.58 -22.25
CA GLN A 41 3.50 -2.08 -23.63
C GLN A 41 2.92 -3.13 -24.60
N GLU A 42 2.87 -4.39 -24.20
CA GLU A 42 2.32 -5.50 -25.00
C GLU A 42 0.80 -5.66 -24.80
N LEU A 43 0.19 -4.95 -23.82
CA LEU A 43 -1.19 -5.08 -23.45
C LEU A 43 -2.01 -3.88 -23.88
N THR A 44 -3.29 -4.11 -24.16
CA THR A 44 -4.26 -3.05 -24.40
C THR A 44 -4.60 -2.33 -23.09
N LYS A 45 -5.04 -1.08 -23.18
CA LYS A 45 -5.50 -0.31 -22.00
C LYS A 45 -6.62 -1.04 -21.25
N GLU A 46 -7.51 -1.71 -21.97
CA GLU A 46 -8.62 -2.45 -21.37
C GLU A 46 -8.11 -3.64 -20.55
N GLU A 47 -7.14 -4.41 -21.07
CA GLU A 47 -6.51 -5.52 -20.34
C GLU A 47 -5.79 -5.03 -19.10
N ILE A 48 -5.05 -3.92 -19.19
CA ILE A 48 -4.37 -3.31 -18.05
C ILE A 48 -5.37 -2.93 -16.94
N ILE A 49 -6.45 -2.23 -17.29
CA ILE A 49 -7.48 -1.82 -16.32
C ILE A 49 -8.15 -3.04 -15.66
N LYS A 50 -8.49 -4.07 -16.45
CA LYS A 50 -9.06 -5.32 -15.91
C LYS A 50 -8.09 -6.02 -14.97
N LEU A 51 -6.81 -6.11 -15.36
CA LEU A 51 -5.79 -6.78 -14.57
C LEU A 51 -5.56 -6.06 -13.24
N GLN A 52 -5.46 -4.72 -13.26
CA GLN A 52 -5.35 -3.90 -12.05
C GLN A 52 -6.55 -4.08 -11.11
N ALA A 53 -7.77 -4.15 -11.65
CA ALA A 53 -8.97 -4.36 -10.86
C ALA A 53 -8.95 -5.74 -10.17
N ILE A 54 -8.57 -6.80 -10.91
CA ILE A 54 -8.46 -8.15 -10.37
C ILE A 54 -7.35 -8.23 -9.32
N CYS A 55 -6.18 -7.64 -9.57
CA CYS A 55 -5.07 -7.61 -8.62
C CYS A 55 -5.47 -6.89 -7.33
N SER A 56 -6.13 -5.74 -7.45
CA SER A 56 -6.62 -4.96 -6.30
C SER A 56 -7.63 -5.75 -5.45
N GLN A 57 -8.56 -6.44 -6.10
CA GLN A 57 -9.54 -7.27 -5.41
C GLN A 57 -8.86 -8.48 -4.75
N ALA A 58 -7.96 -9.17 -5.45
CA ALA A 58 -7.24 -10.32 -4.91
C ALA A 58 -6.37 -9.95 -3.71
N GLU A 59 -5.73 -8.77 -3.72
CA GLU A 59 -4.98 -8.27 -2.58
C GLU A 59 -5.90 -8.03 -1.37
N SER A 60 -7.07 -7.43 -1.59
CA SER A 60 -8.07 -7.24 -0.53
C SER A 60 -8.55 -8.57 0.06
N GLU A 61 -8.88 -9.56 -0.77
CA GLU A 61 -9.27 -10.90 -0.31
C GLU A 61 -8.14 -11.60 0.47
N LEU A 62 -6.90 -11.47 0.01
CA LEU A 62 -5.72 -12.01 0.69
C LEU A 62 -5.53 -11.37 2.07
N GLU A 63 -5.62 -10.06 2.15
CA GLU A 63 -5.46 -9.32 3.41
C GLU A 63 -6.59 -9.64 4.39
N ILE A 64 -7.84 -9.74 3.94
CA ILE A 64 -8.98 -10.15 4.79
C ILE A 64 -8.74 -11.55 5.33
N TYR A 65 -8.41 -12.51 4.47
CA TYR A 65 -8.15 -13.90 4.85
C TYR A 65 -7.05 -13.99 5.93
N TRP A 66 -5.94 -13.31 5.72
CA TRP A 66 -4.83 -13.36 6.67
C TRP A 66 -5.10 -12.58 7.95
N SER A 67 -5.82 -11.48 7.88
CA SER A 67 -6.27 -10.74 9.05
C SER A 67 -7.17 -11.63 9.93
N ASP A 68 -8.17 -12.26 9.36
CA ASP A 68 -9.08 -13.17 10.06
C ASP A 68 -8.32 -14.37 10.66
N ARG A 69 -7.38 -14.95 9.91
CA ARG A 69 -6.57 -16.07 10.37
C ARG A 69 -5.68 -15.67 11.55
N ILE A 70 -5.03 -14.51 11.50
CA ILE A 70 -4.18 -14.00 12.57
C ILE A 70 -5.01 -13.70 13.82
N ILE A 71 -6.13 -13.02 13.66
CA ILE A 71 -7.04 -12.65 14.77
C ILE A 71 -7.52 -13.89 15.53
N ASN A 72 -7.85 -14.97 14.81
CA ASN A 72 -8.40 -16.19 15.38
C ASN A 72 -7.32 -17.23 15.79
N SER A 73 -6.04 -16.90 15.66
CA SER A 73 -4.94 -17.82 16.06
C SER A 73 -4.70 -17.78 17.59
N GLU A 74 -4.14 -18.85 18.12
CA GLU A 74 -3.72 -18.91 19.53
C GLU A 74 -2.58 -17.91 19.84
N ASP A 75 -1.71 -17.64 18.87
CA ASP A 75 -0.62 -16.68 18.97
C ASP A 75 -0.59 -15.76 17.73
N PRO A 76 -1.33 -14.63 17.75
CA PRO A 76 -1.38 -13.70 16.65
C PRO A 76 -0.03 -13.16 16.20
N LYS A 77 0.90 -12.96 17.14
CA LYS A 77 2.24 -12.45 16.80
C LYS A 77 3.07 -13.47 16.04
N LYS A 78 2.95 -14.74 16.42
CA LYS A 78 3.61 -15.85 15.71
C LYS A 78 2.95 -16.07 14.35
N GLU A 79 1.61 -15.97 14.27
CA GLU A 79 0.88 -16.21 13.03
C GLU A 79 1.20 -15.15 11.97
N ILE A 80 1.45 -13.89 12.33
CA ILE A 80 1.96 -12.86 11.42
C ILE A 80 3.23 -13.32 10.70
N ALA A 81 4.13 -14.03 11.38
CA ALA A 81 5.37 -14.54 10.79
C ALA A 81 5.13 -15.56 9.66
N SER A 82 3.95 -16.18 9.62
CA SER A 82 3.53 -17.12 8.57
C SER A 82 3.00 -16.43 7.31
N PHE A 83 2.77 -15.11 7.34
CA PHE A 83 2.28 -14.37 6.18
C PHE A 83 3.30 -14.40 5.04
N PRO A 84 2.95 -14.90 3.84
CA PRO A 84 3.91 -15.17 2.75
C PRO A 84 4.70 -13.93 2.30
N TYR A 85 4.08 -12.76 2.36
CA TYR A 85 4.67 -11.50 1.89
C TYR A 85 5.22 -10.61 3.01
N LEU A 86 5.31 -11.12 4.25
CA LEU A 86 5.81 -10.33 5.39
C LEU A 86 7.18 -9.70 5.09
N LYS A 87 8.09 -10.47 4.47
CA LYS A 87 9.42 -9.98 4.09
C LYS A 87 9.34 -8.79 3.13
N ASN A 88 8.43 -8.84 2.14
CA ASN A 88 8.23 -7.74 1.19
C ASN A 88 7.76 -6.46 1.90
N TYR A 89 6.80 -6.57 2.82
CA TYR A 89 6.33 -5.44 3.63
C TYR A 89 7.46 -4.87 4.50
N GLN A 90 8.28 -5.73 5.11
CA GLN A 90 9.43 -5.30 5.90
C GLN A 90 10.47 -4.54 5.05
N GLU A 91 10.83 -5.08 3.89
CA GLU A 91 11.83 -4.45 3.02
C GLU A 91 11.31 -3.14 2.40
N LEU A 92 10.03 -3.09 2.00
CA LEU A 92 9.39 -1.87 1.53
C LEU A 92 9.42 -0.79 2.62
N THR A 93 8.95 -1.10 3.83
CA THR A 93 8.89 -0.12 4.93
C THR A 93 10.28 0.34 5.37
N LYS A 94 11.27 -0.55 5.46
CA LYS A 94 12.67 -0.17 5.73
C LYS A 94 13.22 0.79 4.67
N ARG A 95 12.89 0.54 3.42
CA ARG A 95 13.28 1.39 2.29
C ARG A 95 12.63 2.75 2.40
N GLU A 96 11.33 2.80 2.66
CA GLU A 96 10.60 4.06 2.84
C GLU A 96 11.19 4.92 3.95
N ILE A 97 11.52 4.31 5.10
CA ILE A 97 12.19 5.02 6.21
C ILE A 97 13.53 5.63 5.73
N LYS A 98 14.39 4.86 5.06
CA LYS A 98 15.67 5.35 4.53
C LYS A 98 15.50 6.46 3.49
N LEU A 99 14.45 6.41 2.68
CA LEU A 99 14.16 7.46 1.70
C LEU A 99 13.66 8.74 2.38
N LEU A 100 12.84 8.62 3.44
CA LEU A 100 12.40 9.74 4.26
C LEU A 100 13.57 10.44 4.96
N GLU A 101 14.51 9.69 5.52
CA GLU A 101 15.73 10.21 6.12
C GLU A 101 16.53 11.07 5.12
N LYS A 102 16.64 10.64 3.86
CA LYS A 102 17.30 11.42 2.79
C LYS A 102 16.59 12.73 2.47
N THR A 103 15.31 12.85 2.78
CA THR A 103 14.52 14.09 2.62
C THR A 103 14.46 14.93 3.90
N GLY A 104 15.22 14.57 4.92
CA GLY A 104 15.32 15.27 6.19
C GLY A 104 14.24 14.91 7.22
N LEU A 105 13.40 13.91 6.97
CA LEU A 105 12.43 13.45 7.95
C LEU A 105 12.92 12.16 8.64
N ILE A 106 13.28 12.29 9.92
CA ILE A 106 13.62 11.16 10.80
C ILE A 106 12.41 10.85 11.67
N LEU A 107 11.91 9.60 11.55
CA LEU A 107 10.77 9.12 12.34
C LEU A 107 11.27 8.59 13.70
N ASN A 108 10.55 8.96 14.75
CA ASN A 108 10.77 8.52 16.13
C ASN A 108 9.44 8.61 16.92
N GLU A 109 9.47 8.32 18.23
CA GLU A 109 8.31 8.32 19.12
C GLU A 109 7.57 9.66 19.25
N ASN A 110 8.22 10.77 18.90
CA ASN A 110 7.61 12.12 18.91
C ASN A 110 6.92 12.47 17.59
N LYS A 111 7.03 11.61 16.58
CA LYS A 111 6.45 11.83 15.26
C LYS A 111 5.09 11.18 15.11
N LYS A 112 4.18 11.88 14.42
CA LYS A 112 2.85 11.39 14.07
C LYS A 112 2.78 11.06 12.58
N VAL A 113 2.30 9.87 12.28
CA VAL A 113 2.11 9.35 10.93
C VAL A 113 0.65 9.04 10.70
N LEU A 114 0.08 9.49 9.58
CA LEU A 114 -1.20 9.03 9.07
C LEU A 114 -0.96 8.07 7.91
N PHE A 115 -1.54 6.89 7.96
CA PHE A 115 -1.49 5.92 6.88
C PHE A 115 -2.89 5.81 6.23
N ILE A 116 -3.03 6.28 4.99
CA ILE A 116 -4.28 6.26 4.21
C ILE A 116 -4.30 5.04 3.31
N GLY A 117 -5.36 4.24 3.41
CA GLY A 117 -5.48 2.93 2.77
C GLY A 117 -4.70 1.87 3.56
N SER A 118 -4.92 1.82 4.88
CA SER A 118 -4.23 0.87 5.76
C SER A 118 -4.62 -0.59 5.53
N GLY A 119 -5.80 -0.81 4.95
CA GLY A 119 -6.34 -2.14 4.69
C GLY A 119 -6.75 -2.92 5.94
N PRO A 120 -7.30 -4.13 5.76
CA PRO A 120 -7.69 -5.00 6.86
C PRO A 120 -6.49 -5.67 7.56
N LEU A 121 -5.33 -5.74 6.88
CA LEU A 121 -4.08 -6.29 7.39
C LEU A 121 -2.98 -5.19 7.39
N PRO A 122 -2.97 -4.28 8.38
CA PRO A 122 -2.15 -3.06 8.36
C PRO A 122 -0.67 -3.32 8.69
N LEU A 123 -0.04 -4.26 8.00
CA LEU A 123 1.36 -4.66 8.26
C LEU A 123 2.34 -3.52 8.08
N SER A 124 2.13 -2.64 7.09
CA SER A 124 2.98 -1.45 6.90
C SER A 124 2.96 -0.54 8.12
N CYS A 125 1.78 -0.32 8.72
CA CYS A 125 1.63 0.50 9.93
C CYS A 125 2.34 -0.15 11.13
N ILE A 126 2.14 -1.45 11.32
CA ILE A 126 2.74 -2.23 12.40
C ILE A 126 4.27 -2.21 12.28
N ILE A 127 4.81 -2.49 11.09
CA ILE A 127 6.25 -2.53 10.84
C ILE A 127 6.86 -1.13 11.02
N LEU A 128 6.20 -0.09 10.51
CA LEU A 128 6.65 1.29 10.68
C LEU A 128 6.77 1.64 12.17
N TYR A 129 5.73 1.35 12.96
CA TYR A 129 5.76 1.54 14.41
C TYR A 129 6.90 0.74 15.09
N LEU A 130 7.06 -0.53 14.73
CA LEU A 130 8.08 -1.38 15.33
C LEU A 130 9.51 -0.84 15.09
N LEU A 131 9.76 -0.32 13.88
CA LEU A 131 11.08 0.18 13.47
C LEU A 131 11.38 1.59 13.98
N THR A 132 10.36 2.45 14.10
CA THR A 132 10.58 3.89 14.39
C THR A 132 10.02 4.34 15.73
N LYS A 133 9.09 3.59 16.32
CA LYS A 133 8.27 3.97 17.48
C LYS A 133 7.36 5.18 17.22
N ALA A 134 7.26 5.67 15.99
CA ALA A 134 6.36 6.77 15.65
C ALA A 134 4.89 6.40 15.94
N ASN A 135 4.08 7.41 16.28
CA ASN A 135 2.65 7.23 16.51
C ASN A 135 1.96 7.11 15.15
N VAL A 136 1.46 5.93 14.80
CA VAL A 136 0.86 5.65 13.50
C VAL A 136 -0.65 5.55 13.65
N ASP A 137 -1.37 6.48 13.03
CA ASP A 137 -2.83 6.44 12.87
C ASP A 137 -3.17 5.78 11.53
N GLN A 138 -4.24 5.00 11.50
CA GLN A 138 -4.69 4.23 10.35
C GLN A 138 -5.99 4.79 9.82
N MET A 139 -6.07 5.00 8.52
CA MET A 139 -7.30 5.41 7.83
C MET A 139 -7.60 4.46 6.68
N ASP A 140 -8.85 4.07 6.59
CA ASP A 140 -9.37 3.35 5.43
C ASP A 140 -10.83 3.74 5.17
N ILE A 141 -11.23 3.78 3.90
CA ILE A 141 -12.60 4.07 3.49
C ILE A 141 -13.54 2.89 3.77
N SER A 142 -13.01 1.66 3.80
CA SER A 142 -13.76 0.43 4.05
C SER A 142 -14.03 0.23 5.54
N PRO A 143 -15.30 0.23 5.99
CA PRO A 143 -15.64 -0.09 7.38
C PRO A 143 -15.12 -1.49 7.78
N LYS A 144 -15.17 -2.46 6.86
CA LYS A 144 -14.68 -3.82 7.11
C LYS A 144 -13.17 -3.86 7.32
N ALA A 145 -12.41 -3.09 6.55
CA ALA A 145 -10.97 -2.97 6.74
C ALA A 145 -10.64 -2.40 8.14
N ILE A 146 -11.33 -1.36 8.55
CA ILE A 146 -11.16 -0.74 9.88
C ILE A 146 -11.56 -1.70 11.01
N GLU A 147 -12.64 -2.47 10.84
CA GLU A 147 -13.06 -3.49 11.80
C GLU A 147 -11.96 -4.54 12.00
N ASN A 148 -11.45 -5.12 10.91
CA ASN A 148 -10.39 -6.12 10.95
C ASN A 148 -9.09 -5.53 11.53
N ALA A 149 -8.68 -4.34 11.10
CA ALA A 149 -7.52 -3.63 11.63
C ALA A 149 -7.65 -3.36 13.15
N SER A 150 -8.87 -3.07 13.64
CA SER A 150 -9.14 -2.89 15.06
C SER A 150 -8.94 -4.18 15.85
N GLN A 151 -9.52 -5.28 15.37
CA GLN A 151 -9.41 -6.59 16.03
C GLN A 151 -7.95 -7.06 16.04
N LEU A 152 -7.26 -6.95 14.90
CA LEU A 152 -5.85 -7.30 14.79
C LEU A 152 -4.98 -6.45 15.72
N SER A 153 -5.17 -5.13 15.73
CA SER A 153 -4.40 -4.22 16.58
C SER A 153 -4.57 -4.57 18.07
N LYS A 154 -5.77 -4.94 18.50
CA LYS A 154 -6.02 -5.43 19.86
C LYS A 154 -5.30 -6.75 20.13
N ALA A 155 -5.39 -7.72 19.21
CA ALA A 155 -4.81 -9.05 19.36
C ALA A 155 -3.27 -9.01 19.53
N ILE A 156 -2.59 -8.05 18.87
CA ILE A 156 -1.12 -7.91 18.97
C ILE A 156 -0.67 -6.79 19.92
N ASN A 157 -1.61 -6.10 20.57
CA ASN A 157 -1.37 -4.95 21.46
C ASN A 157 -0.67 -3.77 20.73
N PHE A 158 -1.11 -3.47 19.51
CA PHE A 158 -0.67 -2.32 18.73
C PHE A 158 -1.58 -1.11 19.00
N LYS A 159 -1.04 -0.09 19.66
CA LYS A 159 -1.78 1.15 19.95
C LYS A 159 -1.81 2.04 18.71
N THR A 160 -2.99 2.34 18.20
CA THR A 160 -3.23 3.12 17.00
C THR A 160 -4.61 3.78 17.05
N LYS A 161 -4.77 4.95 16.45
CA LYS A 161 -6.09 5.54 16.16
C LYS A 161 -6.58 4.96 14.83
N LEU A 162 -7.84 4.56 14.79
CA LEU A 162 -8.48 4.01 13.61
C LEU A 162 -9.53 5.00 13.10
N ILE A 163 -9.48 5.34 11.83
CA ILE A 163 -10.29 6.37 11.19
C ILE A 163 -11.00 5.75 9.98
N ASN A 164 -12.32 5.56 10.08
CA ASN A 164 -13.11 5.15 8.93
C ASN A 164 -13.56 6.39 8.17
N ALA A 165 -12.82 6.79 7.16
CA ALA A 165 -13.10 7.97 6.35
C ALA A 165 -12.44 7.89 4.98
N SER A 166 -12.97 8.67 4.02
CA SER A 166 -12.28 8.94 2.76
C SER A 166 -11.19 9.99 2.96
N GLY A 167 -10.00 9.73 2.42
CA GLY A 167 -8.91 10.71 2.41
C GLY A 167 -9.25 12.00 1.65
N GLU A 168 -10.22 11.94 0.73
CA GLU A 168 -10.67 13.10 -0.06
C GLU A 168 -11.46 14.12 0.74
N THR A 169 -12.16 13.68 1.80
CA THR A 169 -13.13 14.50 2.53
C THR A 169 -12.98 14.46 4.04
N CYS A 170 -12.02 13.69 4.55
CA CYS A 170 -11.81 13.54 5.99
C CYS A 170 -11.57 14.88 6.66
N GLN A 171 -12.02 14.98 7.94
CA GLN A 171 -11.68 16.05 8.84
C GLN A 171 -10.86 15.45 10.00
N LEU A 172 -9.70 16.03 10.27
CA LEU A 172 -8.78 15.52 11.27
C LEU A 172 -8.54 16.60 12.34
N ASP A 173 -8.39 16.15 13.57
CA ASP A 173 -8.20 16.99 14.75
C ASP A 173 -6.72 17.23 15.12
N THR A 174 -5.81 16.69 14.29
CA THR A 174 -4.37 16.78 14.51
C THR A 174 -3.62 16.95 13.19
N LYS A 175 -2.38 17.40 13.28
CA LYS A 175 -1.45 17.45 12.16
C LYS A 175 -0.42 16.34 12.25
N TYR A 176 0.08 15.92 11.10
CA TYR A 176 1.00 14.80 10.94
C TYR A 176 2.36 15.26 10.40
N ASP A 177 3.41 14.59 10.83
CA ASP A 177 4.77 14.77 10.28
C ASP A 177 4.95 13.98 8.98
N LEU A 178 4.20 12.89 8.84
CA LEU A 178 4.17 12.07 7.63
C LEU A 178 2.74 11.65 7.32
N VAL A 179 2.34 11.80 6.06
CA VAL A 179 1.16 11.10 5.53
C VAL A 179 1.63 10.11 4.49
N VAL A 180 1.29 8.84 4.67
CA VAL A 180 1.53 7.77 3.69
C VAL A 180 0.23 7.49 2.94
N ILE A 181 0.26 7.54 1.62
CA ILE A 181 -0.86 7.16 0.75
C ILE A 181 -0.50 5.82 0.09
N ALA A 182 -1.24 4.77 0.44
CA ALA A 182 -1.05 3.43 -0.10
C ALA A 182 -1.27 3.38 -1.63
N GLY A 183 -0.73 2.37 -2.28
CA GLY A 183 -0.84 2.23 -3.74
C GLY A 183 -2.28 2.19 -4.23
N LEU A 184 -3.16 1.49 -3.52
CA LEU A 184 -4.57 1.33 -3.85
C LEU A 184 -5.49 2.45 -3.32
N ALA A 185 -5.00 3.37 -2.48
CA ALA A 185 -5.76 4.53 -2.03
C ALA A 185 -5.83 5.59 -3.15
N GLY A 186 -7.02 5.80 -3.72
CA GLY A 186 -7.25 6.55 -4.96
C GLY A 186 -6.93 5.71 -6.20
N LYS A 187 -7.97 5.40 -6.98
CA LYS A 187 -7.91 4.48 -8.14
C LYS A 187 -7.28 5.10 -9.39
N ASN A 188 -7.24 6.42 -9.43
CA ASN A 188 -6.71 7.20 -10.56
C ASN A 188 -6.07 8.49 -10.05
N ILE A 189 -5.44 9.22 -10.97
CA ILE A 189 -4.72 10.45 -10.62
C ILE A 189 -5.64 11.55 -10.04
N ALA A 190 -6.89 11.64 -10.48
CA ALA A 190 -7.84 12.65 -10.00
C ALA A 190 -8.22 12.37 -8.52
N GLU A 191 -8.54 11.12 -8.17
CA GLU A 191 -8.82 10.72 -6.80
C GLU A 191 -7.58 10.90 -5.91
N LYS A 192 -6.39 10.52 -6.40
CA LYS A 192 -5.12 10.72 -5.70
C LYS A 192 -4.87 12.20 -5.40
N GLN A 193 -5.09 13.07 -6.39
CA GLN A 193 -4.96 14.52 -6.23
C GLN A 193 -6.01 15.09 -5.25
N ALA A 194 -7.24 14.58 -5.27
CA ALA A 194 -8.28 14.98 -4.31
C ALA A 194 -7.89 14.64 -2.87
N ILE A 195 -7.36 13.43 -2.64
CA ILE A 195 -6.79 13.05 -1.34
C ILE A 195 -5.70 14.03 -0.93
N ILE A 196 -4.73 14.30 -1.80
CA ILE A 196 -3.60 15.20 -1.52
C ILE A 196 -4.11 16.61 -1.17
N ASN A 197 -5.00 17.16 -1.97
CA ASN A 197 -5.55 18.51 -1.74
C ASN A 197 -6.22 18.61 -0.36
N ASN A 198 -6.94 17.58 0.06
CA ASN A 198 -7.59 17.58 1.37
C ASN A 198 -6.58 17.42 2.52
N ILE A 199 -5.61 16.51 2.41
CA ILE A 199 -4.71 16.18 3.52
C ILE A 199 -3.63 17.23 3.77
N THR A 200 -3.29 18.08 2.80
CA THR A 200 -2.25 19.12 2.95
C THR A 200 -2.50 20.04 4.15
N GLN A 201 -3.75 20.34 4.49
CA GLN A 201 -4.11 21.15 5.66
C GLN A 201 -3.78 20.47 7.01
N PHE A 202 -3.62 19.15 7.02
CA PHE A 202 -3.31 18.34 8.19
C PHE A 202 -1.83 17.91 8.28
N ILE A 203 -0.96 18.54 7.49
CA ILE A 203 0.47 18.28 7.50
C ILE A 203 1.20 19.41 8.26
N ASN A 204 2.16 19.04 9.10
CA ASN A 204 3.07 19.98 9.75
C ASN A 204 3.94 20.72 8.72
N ALA A 205 4.42 21.93 9.02
CA ALA A 205 5.19 22.77 8.10
C ALA A 205 6.40 22.06 7.46
N ASN A 206 7.06 21.15 8.19
CA ASN A 206 8.19 20.35 7.70
C ASN A 206 7.77 18.89 7.42
N GLY A 207 6.48 18.60 7.37
CA GLY A 207 5.96 17.28 7.13
C GLY A 207 6.15 16.83 5.70
N LYS A 208 5.97 15.54 5.47
CA LYS A 208 6.11 14.90 4.15
C LYS A 208 4.86 14.12 3.79
N ILE A 209 4.65 13.99 2.48
CA ILE A 209 3.68 13.06 1.91
C ILE A 209 4.47 12.00 1.16
N LEU A 210 4.33 10.74 1.56
CA LEU A 210 4.86 9.58 0.86
C LEU A 210 3.74 8.90 0.10
N ILE A 211 3.91 8.72 -1.21
CA ILE A 211 2.91 8.10 -2.05
C ILE A 211 3.52 6.86 -2.71
N ARG A 212 2.83 5.73 -2.56
CA ARG A 212 3.16 4.50 -3.27
C ARG A 212 2.55 4.51 -4.66
N SER A 213 3.33 4.11 -5.65
CA SER A 213 2.92 3.97 -7.05
C SER A 213 3.60 2.73 -7.66
N ALA A 214 3.55 2.59 -8.97
CA ALA A 214 4.29 1.58 -9.71
C ALA A 214 4.82 2.18 -11.02
N LYS A 215 5.79 1.51 -11.67
CA LYS A 215 6.37 1.95 -12.94
C LYS A 215 6.59 0.77 -13.89
N GLY A 216 6.37 1.01 -15.19
CA GLY A 216 6.50 -0.02 -16.22
C GLY A 216 5.58 -1.20 -15.95
N SER A 217 5.99 -2.40 -16.21
CA SER A 217 5.19 -3.61 -16.02
C SER A 217 4.65 -3.81 -14.60
N ARG A 218 5.30 -3.21 -13.58
CA ARG A 218 4.77 -3.24 -12.21
C ARG A 218 3.44 -2.51 -12.06
N SER A 219 3.12 -1.59 -12.98
CA SER A 219 1.83 -0.92 -13.05
C SER A 219 0.66 -1.86 -13.39
N LEU A 220 0.94 -3.06 -13.88
CA LEU A 220 -0.07 -4.08 -14.10
C LEU A 220 -0.70 -4.61 -12.79
N LEU A 221 0.03 -4.49 -11.67
CA LEU A 221 -0.42 -4.93 -10.36
C LEU A 221 -1.09 -3.83 -9.55
N TYR A 222 -0.76 -2.55 -9.81
CA TYR A 222 -1.27 -1.40 -9.07
C TYR A 222 -1.58 -0.23 -10.00
N PRO A 223 -2.62 0.57 -9.74
CA PRO A 223 -2.79 1.86 -10.41
C PRO A 223 -1.51 2.70 -10.28
N SER A 224 -1.04 3.22 -11.38
CA SER A 224 0.19 4.01 -11.44
C SER A 224 -0.07 5.42 -11.91
N PHE A 225 0.80 6.34 -11.51
CA PHE A 225 0.85 7.72 -11.97
C PHE A 225 2.31 8.19 -11.96
N ASN A 226 2.60 9.24 -12.71
CA ASN A 226 3.91 9.89 -12.65
C ASN A 226 3.91 10.96 -11.57
N ALA A 227 5.06 11.19 -10.93
CA ALA A 227 5.16 12.21 -9.89
C ALA A 227 4.81 13.61 -10.40
N GLU A 228 5.06 13.87 -11.68
CA GLU A 228 4.78 15.14 -12.38
C GLU A 228 3.28 15.41 -12.57
N ASP A 229 2.45 14.38 -12.47
CA ASP A 229 0.99 14.50 -12.55
C ASP A 229 0.40 15.09 -11.27
N ILE A 230 1.11 15.01 -10.15
CA ILE A 230 0.72 15.58 -8.86
C ILE A 230 1.01 17.09 -8.86
N LYS A 231 0.02 17.88 -8.44
CA LYS A 231 0.07 19.34 -8.40
C LYS A 231 0.01 19.87 -6.97
N ASN A 232 0.41 21.12 -6.79
CA ASN A 232 0.30 21.89 -5.54
C ASN A 232 1.18 21.40 -4.38
N ILE A 233 2.11 20.47 -4.64
CA ILE A 233 3.13 20.01 -3.69
C ILE A 233 4.44 19.79 -4.42
N GLN A 234 5.57 19.92 -3.70
CA GLN A 234 6.91 19.82 -4.27
C GLN A 234 7.45 18.41 -4.17
N LEU A 235 7.86 17.82 -5.29
CA LEU A 235 8.57 16.52 -5.30
C LEU A 235 9.97 16.69 -4.70
N ASN A 236 10.27 15.94 -3.66
CA ASN A 236 11.60 15.90 -3.03
C ASN A 236 12.40 14.70 -3.51
N LEU A 237 11.74 13.54 -3.71
CA LEU A 237 12.41 12.31 -4.09
C LEU A 237 11.46 11.40 -4.88
N SER A 238 12.01 10.77 -5.91
CA SER A 238 11.37 9.68 -6.66
C SER A 238 12.28 8.45 -6.63
N TYR A 239 11.70 7.29 -6.33
CA TYR A 239 12.41 6.03 -6.30
C TYR A 239 11.60 4.92 -7.00
N HIS A 240 12.24 4.20 -7.91
CA HIS A 240 11.69 3.05 -8.60
C HIS A 240 12.55 1.82 -8.28
N PRO A 241 11.96 0.75 -7.72
CA PRO A 241 12.72 -0.45 -7.36
C PRO A 241 13.17 -1.21 -8.61
N LYS A 242 14.34 -1.88 -8.46
CA LYS A 242 14.91 -2.79 -9.48
C LYS A 242 14.96 -4.24 -9.00
N ASP A 243 14.43 -4.51 -7.83
CA ASP A 243 14.38 -5.81 -7.16
C ASP A 243 12.94 -6.36 -7.11
N GLU A 244 12.66 -7.28 -6.19
CA GLU A 244 11.35 -7.94 -6.03
C GLU A 244 10.25 -7.03 -5.46
N ILE A 245 10.60 -5.83 -4.96
CA ILE A 245 9.62 -4.88 -4.44
C ILE A 245 8.89 -4.22 -5.61
N ILE A 246 7.57 -4.24 -5.58
CA ILE A 246 6.73 -3.70 -6.66
C ILE A 246 6.63 -2.18 -6.58
N ASN A 247 6.45 -1.64 -5.37
CA ASN A 247 6.05 -0.25 -5.17
C ASN A 247 7.19 0.74 -5.44
N SER A 248 6.94 1.66 -6.35
CA SER A 248 7.67 2.92 -6.45
C SER A 248 7.25 3.85 -5.30
N VAL A 249 8.15 4.73 -4.89
CA VAL A 249 7.95 5.66 -3.78
C VAL A 249 8.21 7.08 -4.26
N PHE A 250 7.25 7.97 -4.05
CA PHE A 250 7.41 9.40 -4.24
C PHE A 250 7.27 10.11 -2.89
N ILE A 251 8.16 11.05 -2.60
CA ILE A 251 8.12 11.85 -1.38
C ILE A 251 8.00 13.31 -1.77
N PHE A 252 7.00 13.98 -1.18
CA PHE A 252 6.69 15.39 -1.44
C PHE A 252 6.72 16.19 -0.14
N SER A 253 6.88 17.52 -0.27
CA SER A 253 6.64 18.53 0.75
C SER A 253 5.57 19.55 0.27
N LEU A 254 5.03 20.30 1.21
CA LEU A 254 4.13 21.43 0.94
C LEU A 254 4.88 22.56 0.26
#